data_14f0d1f5435960530a782cd7b39c7f83
#
_entry.id   14f0d1f5435960530a782cd7b39c7f83
#
_cell.length_a   1.000
_cell.length_b   1.000
_cell.length_c   1.000
_cell.angle_alpha   90.00
_cell.angle_beta   90.00
_cell.angle_gamma   90.00
#
_symmetry.space_group_name_H-M   'P 1'
#
loop_
_entity.id
_entity.type
_entity.pdbx_description
1 polymer ?
#
loop_
_entity_poly.entity_id
_entity_poly.type
_entity_poly.pdbx_seq_one_letter_code
_entity_poly.pdbx_strand_id
1 'polypeptide(L)'
;IAWSNDDMPELGGDTTLEQCLSEASQAGFIGIESGGKFPKKSEELIPKLNEFNLNLCSGWYGANLRTNSVNEEKNLIQDQLKLFKDCNSPCMVFAEVSGSIQGDPNRKLSTRPQMDLEESKKYYEKISEMGKYLEDEGMPLAYHHHMGTVIETEEDTVRLLENTDDSVKLTLDTGHMLFAQGDSLKILKDFSERLIHMHC
;
A
#
# COMPACT_ATOMS: atom_id res chain seq x y z
N ILE A 1 -9.49 -2.87 6.84
CA ILE A 1 -9.79 -3.98 5.94
C ILE A 1 -10.44 -5.15 6.68
N ALA A 2 -10.13 -5.42 7.95
CA ALA A 2 -10.77 -6.49 8.72
C ALA A 2 -12.31 -6.36 8.81
N TRP A 3 -12.85 -5.15 8.71
CA TRP A 3 -14.28 -4.85 8.80
C TRP A 3 -14.94 -4.52 7.47
N SER A 4 -14.16 -4.16 6.45
CA SER A 4 -14.66 -3.82 5.10
C SER A 4 -13.57 -4.07 4.08
N ASN A 5 -13.96 -4.19 2.82
CA ASN A 5 -13.05 -4.43 1.72
C ASN A 5 -13.21 -3.33 0.68
N ASP A 6 -12.14 -2.62 0.34
CA ASP A 6 -12.18 -1.52 -0.61
C ASP A 6 -12.19 -2.01 -2.08
N ASP A 7 -11.68 -3.23 -2.35
CA ASP A 7 -11.74 -3.87 -3.68
C ASP A 7 -13.10 -4.53 -3.94
N MET A 8 -13.79 -4.97 -2.88
CA MET A 8 -15.13 -5.56 -2.93
C MET A 8 -16.03 -4.87 -1.90
N PRO A 9 -16.52 -3.66 -2.18
CA PRO A 9 -17.23 -2.81 -1.21
C PRO A 9 -18.50 -3.41 -0.62
N GLU A 10 -19.08 -4.44 -1.26
CA GLU A 10 -20.20 -5.21 -0.73
C GLU A 10 -19.83 -6.05 0.50
N LEU A 11 -18.54 -6.36 0.67
CA LEU A 11 -18.05 -7.07 1.85
C LEU A 11 -17.79 -6.07 2.99
N GLY A 12 -18.69 -6.07 3.97
CA GLY A 12 -18.64 -5.15 5.11
C GLY A 12 -19.08 -3.72 4.77
N GLY A 13 -19.82 -3.54 3.67
CA GLY A 13 -20.32 -2.21 3.24
C GLY A 13 -21.15 -1.51 4.30
N ASP A 14 -21.97 -2.25 5.02
CA ASP A 14 -22.87 -1.74 6.09
C ASP A 14 -22.12 -1.44 7.41
N THR A 15 -20.89 -1.90 7.59
CA THR A 15 -20.09 -1.61 8.78
C THR A 15 -19.66 -0.15 8.79
N THR A 16 -20.06 0.60 9.81
CA THR A 16 -19.72 2.02 9.91
C THR A 16 -18.24 2.23 10.29
N LEU A 17 -17.71 3.41 9.98
CA LEU A 17 -16.36 3.78 10.42
C LEU A 17 -16.24 3.76 11.95
N GLU A 18 -17.25 4.28 12.65
CA GLU A 18 -17.32 4.28 14.10
C GLU A 18 -17.24 2.87 14.70
N GLN A 19 -17.92 1.91 14.08
CA GLN A 19 -17.83 0.51 14.50
C GLN A 19 -16.42 -0.04 14.28
N CYS A 20 -15.81 0.19 13.11
CA CYS A 20 -14.44 -0.24 12.83
C CYS A 20 -13.44 0.30 13.87
N LEU A 21 -13.52 1.60 14.16
CA LEU A 21 -12.62 2.27 15.11
C LEU A 21 -12.85 1.78 16.55
N SER A 22 -14.13 1.65 16.97
CA SER A 22 -14.49 1.17 18.29
C SER A 22 -14.00 -0.25 18.54
N GLU A 23 -14.23 -1.16 17.60
CA GLU A 23 -13.82 -2.56 17.73
C GLU A 23 -12.29 -2.72 17.67
N ALA A 24 -11.61 -1.95 16.82
CA ALA A 24 -10.13 -1.92 16.79
C ALA A 24 -9.56 -1.47 18.14
N SER A 25 -10.08 -0.39 18.71
CA SER A 25 -9.68 0.09 20.03
C SER A 25 -9.97 -0.94 21.13
N GLN A 26 -11.16 -1.54 21.14
CA GLN A 26 -11.54 -2.58 22.12
C GLN A 26 -10.66 -3.84 22.00
N ALA A 27 -10.24 -4.19 20.80
CA ALA A 27 -9.29 -5.30 20.55
C ALA A 27 -7.86 -4.98 21.03
N GLY A 28 -7.58 -3.74 21.46
CA GLY A 28 -6.29 -3.33 22.00
C GLY A 28 -5.30 -2.81 20.94
N PHE A 29 -5.75 -2.55 19.72
CA PHE A 29 -4.91 -1.89 18.72
C PHE A 29 -4.67 -0.43 19.10
N ILE A 30 -3.47 0.06 18.82
CA ILE A 30 -3.06 1.46 19.04
C ILE A 30 -3.07 2.28 17.75
N GLY A 31 -3.25 1.64 16.62
CA GLY A 31 -3.31 2.27 15.31
C GLY A 31 -4.18 1.50 14.34
N ILE A 32 -4.54 2.16 13.26
CA ILE A 32 -5.34 1.61 12.17
C ILE A 32 -4.89 2.21 10.83
N GLU A 33 -4.99 1.44 9.76
CA GLU A 33 -4.81 1.97 8.41
C GLU A 33 -6.08 2.63 7.89
N SER A 34 -5.91 3.71 7.13
CA SER A 34 -7.05 4.33 6.45
C SER A 34 -7.48 3.55 5.22
N GLY A 35 -8.77 3.50 4.99
CA GLY A 35 -9.40 2.97 3.79
C GLY A 35 -10.44 3.93 3.21
N GLY A 36 -11.30 3.43 2.32
CA GLY A 36 -12.28 4.22 1.61
C GLY A 36 -13.31 4.95 2.49
N LYS A 37 -13.60 4.40 3.67
CA LYS A 37 -14.55 5.00 4.64
C LYS A 37 -13.99 6.16 5.46
N PHE A 38 -12.67 6.36 5.47
CA PHE A 38 -12.01 7.35 6.31
C PHE A 38 -12.10 8.75 5.72
N PRO A 39 -12.22 9.81 6.58
CA PRO A 39 -12.08 11.19 6.14
C PRO A 39 -10.78 11.42 5.39
N LYS A 40 -10.83 12.24 4.35
CA LYS A 40 -9.67 12.57 3.51
C LYS A 40 -8.95 13.84 3.91
N LYS A 41 -9.38 14.47 5.01
CA LYS A 41 -8.78 15.69 5.57
C LYS A 41 -8.33 15.45 7.00
N SER A 42 -7.16 15.95 7.35
CA SER A 42 -6.57 15.77 8.68
C SER A 42 -7.43 16.40 9.78
N GLU A 43 -8.08 17.54 9.49
CA GLU A 43 -8.97 18.24 10.42
C GLU A 43 -10.19 17.42 10.83
N GLU A 44 -10.60 16.45 10.00
CA GLU A 44 -11.70 15.54 10.27
C GLU A 44 -11.20 14.19 10.81
N LEU A 45 -10.09 13.68 10.27
CA LEU A 45 -9.55 12.36 10.61
C LEU A 45 -8.91 12.33 11.99
N ILE A 46 -8.09 13.32 12.35
CA ILE A 46 -7.38 13.35 13.64
C ILE A 46 -8.35 13.35 14.81
N PRO A 47 -9.37 14.24 14.88
CA PRO A 47 -10.37 14.16 15.96
C PRO A 47 -11.09 12.82 16.03
N LYS A 48 -11.44 12.25 14.86
CA LYS A 48 -12.13 10.96 14.79
C LYS A 48 -11.28 9.81 15.35
N LEU A 49 -10.00 9.74 15.02
CA LEU A 49 -9.09 8.75 15.58
C LEU A 49 -8.88 8.92 17.08
N ASN A 50 -8.75 10.18 17.54
CA ASN A 50 -8.58 10.51 18.95
C ASN A 50 -9.76 10.07 19.82
N GLU A 51 -11.00 10.12 19.31
CA GLU A 51 -12.19 9.62 20.01
C GLU A 51 -12.04 8.15 20.45
N PHE A 52 -11.28 7.36 19.68
CA PHE A 52 -11.07 5.93 19.92
C PHE A 52 -9.65 5.58 20.41
N ASN A 53 -8.81 6.57 20.73
CA ASN A 53 -7.41 6.40 21.13
C ASN A 53 -6.57 5.63 20.07
N LEU A 54 -6.82 5.87 18.79
CA LEU A 54 -6.10 5.26 17.67
C LEU A 54 -5.24 6.29 16.96
N ASN A 55 -4.13 5.82 16.36
CA ASN A 55 -3.29 6.59 15.46
C ASN A 55 -3.47 6.10 14.02
N LEU A 56 -3.15 6.95 13.04
CA LEU A 56 -3.01 6.50 11.67
C LEU A 56 -1.66 5.80 11.51
N CYS A 57 -1.65 4.50 11.22
CA CYS A 57 -0.39 3.78 11.02
C CYS A 57 0.05 3.67 9.57
N SER A 58 -0.85 3.81 8.62
CA SER A 58 -0.61 3.89 7.17
C SER A 58 -1.95 4.02 6.42
N GLY A 59 -1.90 3.78 5.12
CA GLY A 59 -3.03 3.60 4.23
C GLY A 59 -2.56 3.41 2.79
N TRP A 60 -3.44 2.89 1.98
CA TRP A 60 -3.17 2.55 0.60
C TRP A 60 -3.10 3.76 -0.32
N TYR A 61 -2.03 3.84 -1.14
CA TYR A 61 -1.95 4.70 -2.31
C TYR A 61 -1.77 3.87 -3.58
N GLY A 62 -2.74 3.93 -4.47
CA GLY A 62 -2.70 3.26 -5.77
C GLY A 62 -2.09 4.17 -6.84
N ALA A 63 -0.84 3.92 -7.20
CA ALA A 63 -0.11 4.68 -8.20
C ALA A 63 -0.30 4.13 -9.61
N ASN A 64 -0.09 4.99 -10.60
CA ASN A 64 -0.11 4.64 -12.02
C ASN A 64 1.22 5.00 -12.70
N LEU A 65 2.36 4.69 -12.06
CA LEU A 65 3.70 5.03 -12.56
C LEU A 65 4.05 4.34 -13.89
N ARG A 66 3.43 3.21 -14.22
CA ARG A 66 3.61 2.57 -15.53
C ARG A 66 3.15 3.47 -16.67
N THR A 67 2.09 4.23 -16.45
CA THR A 67 1.45 5.11 -17.45
C THR A 67 1.78 6.58 -17.24
N ASN A 68 1.88 7.03 -16.00
CA ASN A 68 2.19 8.41 -15.65
C ASN A 68 3.71 8.66 -15.62
N SER A 69 4.11 9.90 -15.81
CA SER A 69 5.44 10.35 -15.40
C SER A 69 5.54 10.47 -13.88
N VAL A 70 6.76 10.46 -13.34
CA VAL A 70 6.97 10.68 -11.90
C VAL A 70 6.46 12.04 -11.45
N ASN A 71 6.59 13.08 -12.27
CA ASN A 71 6.08 14.42 -11.93
C ASN A 71 4.55 14.48 -11.88
N GLU A 72 3.86 13.76 -12.75
CA GLU A 72 2.40 13.63 -12.67
C GLU A 72 2.01 12.91 -11.38
N GLU A 73 2.68 11.82 -11.03
CA GLU A 73 2.39 11.05 -9.82
C GLU A 73 2.72 11.85 -8.55
N LYS A 74 3.83 12.62 -8.54
CA LYS A 74 4.15 13.56 -7.46
C LYS A 74 3.06 14.60 -7.23
N ASN A 75 2.39 15.07 -8.29
CA ASN A 75 1.26 15.98 -8.16
C ASN A 75 0.00 15.29 -7.62
N LEU A 76 -0.30 14.08 -8.07
CA LEU A 76 -1.49 13.33 -7.67
C LEU A 76 -1.47 12.92 -6.20
N ILE A 77 -0.29 12.58 -5.66
CA ILE A 77 -0.14 12.09 -4.29
C ILE A 77 -0.25 13.18 -3.21
N GLN A 78 -0.21 14.48 -3.56
CA GLN A 78 -0.03 15.60 -2.61
C GLN A 78 -1.07 15.59 -1.47
N ASP A 79 -2.33 15.40 -1.78
CA ASP A 79 -3.39 15.45 -0.77
C ASP A 79 -3.24 14.31 0.25
N GLN A 80 -2.89 13.11 -0.22
CA GLN A 80 -2.67 11.97 0.67
C GLN A 80 -1.36 12.09 1.45
N LEU A 81 -0.31 12.58 0.81
CA LEU A 81 0.96 12.87 1.48
C LEU A 81 0.77 13.88 2.61
N LYS A 82 0.03 14.96 2.34
CA LYS A 82 -0.29 15.96 3.37
C LYS A 82 -1.10 15.32 4.51
N LEU A 83 -2.15 14.57 4.21
CA LEU A 83 -2.98 13.89 5.20
C LEU A 83 -2.13 13.00 6.12
N PHE A 84 -1.24 12.20 5.55
CA PHE A 84 -0.42 11.24 6.31
C PHE A 84 0.64 11.94 7.15
N LYS A 85 1.25 13.02 6.63
CA LYS A 85 2.19 13.86 7.40
C LYS A 85 1.49 14.55 8.58
N ASP A 86 0.31 15.11 8.36
CA ASP A 86 -0.47 15.76 9.44
C ASP A 86 -0.88 14.75 10.53
N CYS A 87 -1.14 13.50 10.15
CA CYS A 87 -1.48 12.42 11.07
C CYS A 87 -0.26 11.72 11.70
N ASN A 88 0.97 12.12 11.36
CA ASN A 88 2.22 11.47 11.78
C ASN A 88 2.27 9.98 11.41
N SER A 89 1.73 9.59 10.25
CA SER A 89 1.83 8.22 9.77
C SER A 89 3.29 7.83 9.53
N PRO A 90 3.76 6.64 9.95
CA PRO A 90 5.16 6.25 9.81
C PRO A 90 5.57 5.92 8.38
N CYS A 91 4.63 5.55 7.52
CA CYS A 91 4.89 5.19 6.12
C CYS A 91 3.60 5.31 5.29
N MET A 92 3.77 5.22 3.97
CA MET A 92 2.67 5.11 3.02
C MET A 92 2.73 3.75 2.32
N VAL A 93 1.68 2.94 2.46
CA VAL A 93 1.52 1.72 1.67
C VAL A 93 1.25 2.11 0.23
N PHE A 94 2.12 1.70 -0.67
CA PHE A 94 2.15 2.13 -2.07
C PHE A 94 2.10 0.95 -3.00
N ALA A 95 1.20 0.93 -3.98
CA ALA A 95 1.13 -0.12 -4.98
C ALA A 95 0.94 0.44 -6.40
N GLU A 96 1.44 -0.27 -7.40
CA GLU A 96 1.18 0.03 -8.80
C GLU A 96 -0.14 -0.61 -9.23
N VAL A 97 -1.09 0.20 -9.65
CA VAL A 97 -2.44 -0.27 -10.00
C VAL A 97 -2.81 -0.13 -11.47
N SER A 98 -1.89 0.35 -12.33
CA SER A 98 -2.17 0.46 -13.77
C SER A 98 -2.53 -0.89 -14.38
N GLY A 99 -3.79 -1.01 -14.81
CA GLY A 99 -4.32 -2.25 -15.39
C GLY A 99 -4.50 -3.39 -14.41
N SER A 100 -4.45 -3.14 -13.09
CA SER A 100 -4.74 -4.15 -12.08
C SER A 100 -6.15 -4.73 -12.23
N ILE A 101 -6.33 -5.95 -11.75
CA ILE A 101 -7.61 -6.68 -11.86
C ILE A 101 -8.17 -7.08 -10.50
N GLN A 102 -7.56 -6.60 -9.42
CA GLN A 102 -7.89 -6.99 -8.04
C GLN A 102 -9.35 -6.71 -7.64
N GLY A 103 -9.95 -5.64 -8.17
CA GLY A 103 -11.34 -5.27 -7.90
C GLY A 103 -12.35 -5.78 -8.93
N ASP A 104 -11.98 -6.69 -9.85
CA ASP A 104 -12.89 -7.23 -10.87
C ASP A 104 -13.08 -8.74 -10.71
N PRO A 105 -14.16 -9.19 -10.06
CA PRO A 105 -14.40 -10.62 -9.81
C PRO A 105 -14.63 -11.43 -11.10
N ASN A 106 -14.86 -10.78 -12.24
CA ASN A 106 -15.06 -11.45 -13.53
C ASN A 106 -13.74 -11.69 -14.28
N ARG A 107 -12.62 -11.10 -13.84
CA ARG A 107 -11.31 -11.28 -14.46
C ARG A 107 -10.61 -12.49 -13.87
N LYS A 108 -10.02 -13.31 -14.73
CA LYS A 108 -9.16 -14.40 -14.27
C LYS A 108 -7.85 -13.83 -13.74
N LEU A 109 -7.40 -14.23 -12.56
CA LEU A 109 -6.16 -13.77 -11.95
C LEU A 109 -4.93 -14.00 -12.84
N SER A 110 -4.94 -15.04 -13.66
CA SER A 110 -3.89 -15.30 -14.66
C SER A 110 -3.80 -14.23 -15.76
N THR A 111 -4.76 -13.28 -15.82
CA THR A 111 -4.74 -12.14 -16.76
C THR A 111 -4.25 -10.84 -16.13
N ARG A 112 -3.63 -10.92 -14.93
CA ARG A 112 -3.02 -9.76 -14.29
C ARG A 112 -1.99 -9.08 -15.21
N PRO A 113 -1.72 -7.79 -15.06
CA PRO A 113 -0.73 -7.10 -15.87
C PRO A 113 0.67 -7.71 -15.65
N GLN A 114 1.46 -7.70 -16.71
CA GLN A 114 2.85 -8.14 -16.71
C GLN A 114 3.70 -7.02 -17.29
N MET A 115 4.97 -6.96 -16.94
CA MET A 115 5.96 -6.07 -17.56
C MET A 115 6.99 -6.91 -18.32
N ASP A 116 7.33 -6.49 -19.51
CA ASP A 116 8.53 -7.01 -20.19
C ASP A 116 9.79 -6.40 -19.55
N LEU A 117 10.95 -6.83 -20.03
CA LEU A 117 12.24 -6.40 -19.47
C LEU A 117 12.47 -4.88 -19.60
N GLU A 118 12.08 -4.28 -20.71
CA GLU A 118 12.30 -2.85 -20.96
C GLU A 118 11.31 -2.00 -20.14
N GLU A 119 10.07 -2.43 -20.03
CA GLU A 119 9.08 -1.80 -19.19
C GLU A 119 9.49 -1.89 -17.71
N SER A 120 9.95 -3.06 -17.26
CA SER A 120 10.41 -3.27 -15.89
C SER A 120 11.55 -2.32 -15.51
N LYS A 121 12.57 -2.16 -16.35
CA LYS A 121 13.68 -1.22 -16.10
C LYS A 121 13.17 0.20 -15.91
N LYS A 122 12.33 0.68 -16.83
CA LYS A 122 11.75 2.02 -16.76
C LYS A 122 10.90 2.21 -15.51
N TYR A 123 10.15 1.19 -15.15
CA TYR A 123 9.33 1.20 -13.94
C TYR A 123 10.20 1.28 -12.68
N TYR A 124 11.27 0.48 -12.59
CA TYR A 124 12.17 0.49 -11.43
C TYR A 124 12.92 1.81 -11.26
N GLU A 125 13.27 2.49 -12.36
CA GLU A 125 13.81 3.86 -12.32
C GLU A 125 12.77 4.85 -11.75
N LYS A 126 11.54 4.82 -12.24
CA LYS A 126 10.46 5.70 -11.79
C LYS A 126 10.10 5.48 -10.32
N ILE A 127 9.94 4.23 -9.88
CA ILE A 127 9.59 3.95 -8.49
C ILE A 127 10.73 4.29 -7.53
N SER A 128 12.00 4.15 -7.94
CA SER A 128 13.16 4.60 -7.18
C SER A 128 13.17 6.12 -7.01
N GLU A 129 12.89 6.88 -8.08
CA GLU A 129 12.74 8.33 -7.99
C GLU A 129 11.58 8.73 -7.07
N MET A 130 10.46 8.01 -7.14
CA MET A 130 9.31 8.27 -6.27
C MET A 130 9.60 7.93 -4.81
N GLY A 131 10.33 6.84 -4.55
CA GLY A 131 10.77 6.45 -3.21
C GLY A 131 11.66 7.51 -2.58
N LYS A 132 12.67 8.01 -3.30
CA LYS A 132 13.53 9.11 -2.85
C LYS A 132 12.74 10.38 -2.55
N TYR A 133 11.83 10.74 -3.46
CA TYR A 133 10.99 11.92 -3.24
C TYR A 133 10.16 11.79 -1.95
N LEU A 134 9.53 10.65 -1.71
CA LEU A 134 8.73 10.44 -0.50
C LEU A 134 9.60 10.36 0.76
N GLU A 135 10.79 9.78 0.68
CA GLU A 135 11.75 9.77 1.78
C GLU A 135 12.22 11.20 2.14
N ASP A 136 12.54 12.03 1.14
CA ASP A 136 12.88 13.44 1.32
C ASP A 136 11.74 14.25 1.94
N GLU A 137 10.50 13.91 1.63
CA GLU A 137 9.29 14.47 2.24
C GLU A 137 9.02 13.93 3.67
N GLY A 138 9.82 12.99 4.16
CA GLY A 138 9.65 12.36 5.49
C GLY A 138 8.51 11.36 5.55
N MET A 139 8.10 10.80 4.40
CA MET A 139 7.03 9.78 4.29
C MET A 139 7.56 8.56 3.53
N PRO A 140 8.23 7.60 4.19
CA PRO A 140 8.79 6.43 3.52
C PRO A 140 7.74 5.66 2.72
N LEU A 141 8.10 5.32 1.46
CA LEU A 141 7.30 4.47 0.58
C LEU A 141 7.46 3.00 1.00
N ALA A 142 6.36 2.36 1.40
CA ALA A 142 6.29 0.93 1.69
C ALA A 142 5.56 0.21 0.55
N TYR A 143 6.31 -0.33 -0.40
CA TYR A 143 5.73 -0.98 -1.57
C TYR A 143 4.96 -2.24 -1.18
N HIS A 144 3.71 -2.32 -1.57
CA HIS A 144 2.84 -3.45 -1.32
C HIS A 144 2.69 -4.31 -2.58
N HIS A 145 3.26 -5.51 -2.57
CA HIS A 145 2.95 -6.53 -3.56
C HIS A 145 1.52 -7.05 -3.33
N HIS A 146 0.73 -7.14 -4.38
CA HIS A 146 -0.69 -7.43 -4.22
C HIS A 146 -1.21 -8.31 -5.35
N MET A 147 -2.12 -9.24 -5.02
CA MET A 147 -2.79 -10.06 -6.02
C MET A 147 -3.45 -9.20 -7.11
N GLY A 148 -3.37 -9.64 -8.35
CA GLY A 148 -4.00 -8.95 -9.48
C GLY A 148 -3.26 -7.70 -9.96
N THR A 149 -2.13 -7.33 -9.34
CA THR A 149 -1.26 -6.24 -9.77
C THR A 149 -0.05 -6.74 -10.57
N VAL A 150 0.78 -5.82 -11.03
CA VAL A 150 1.99 -6.14 -11.80
C VAL A 150 3.09 -6.74 -10.92
N ILE A 151 3.12 -6.43 -9.63
CA ILE A 151 4.03 -7.03 -8.63
C ILE A 151 3.18 -7.88 -7.67
N GLU A 152 3.11 -9.16 -7.93
CA GLU A 152 2.27 -10.11 -7.18
C GLU A 152 3.09 -11.22 -6.54
N THR A 153 3.97 -11.84 -7.32
CA THR A 153 4.68 -13.05 -6.91
C THR A 153 5.95 -12.75 -6.09
N GLU A 154 6.49 -13.78 -5.43
CA GLU A 154 7.83 -13.71 -4.82
C GLU A 154 8.87 -13.24 -5.82
N GLU A 155 8.87 -13.81 -7.03
CA GLU A 155 9.82 -13.42 -8.09
C GLU A 155 9.67 -11.95 -8.50
N ASP A 156 8.44 -11.44 -8.65
CA ASP A 156 8.20 -10.02 -8.95
C ASP A 156 8.73 -9.14 -7.81
N THR A 157 8.47 -9.54 -6.56
CA THR A 157 8.91 -8.81 -5.35
C THR A 157 10.43 -8.78 -5.24
N VAL A 158 11.10 -9.92 -5.43
CA VAL A 158 12.56 -10.00 -5.44
C VAL A 158 13.15 -9.12 -6.54
N ARG A 159 12.64 -9.23 -7.76
CA ARG A 159 13.10 -8.38 -8.88
C ARG A 159 12.92 -6.89 -8.61
N LEU A 160 11.80 -6.49 -8.00
CA LEU A 160 11.58 -5.10 -7.60
C LEU A 160 12.67 -4.66 -6.62
N LEU A 161 12.89 -5.41 -5.54
CA LEU A 161 13.80 -5.03 -4.47
C LEU A 161 15.27 -5.04 -4.92
N GLU A 162 15.66 -5.96 -5.79
CA GLU A 162 17.01 -6.05 -6.35
C GLU A 162 17.34 -4.95 -7.37
N ASN A 163 16.33 -4.36 -8.01
CA ASN A 163 16.51 -3.39 -9.10
C ASN A 163 16.02 -1.99 -8.76
N THR A 164 15.71 -1.72 -7.48
CA THR A 164 15.29 -0.40 -7.03
C THR A 164 16.20 0.12 -5.91
N ASP A 165 16.21 1.45 -5.75
CA ASP A 165 16.91 2.13 -4.68
C ASP A 165 16.38 1.73 -3.29
N ASP A 166 17.22 1.85 -2.26
CA ASP A 166 16.85 1.49 -0.88
C ASP A 166 15.72 2.33 -0.29
N SER A 167 15.40 3.47 -0.88
CA SER A 167 14.23 4.28 -0.54
C SER A 167 12.89 3.61 -0.89
N VAL A 168 12.90 2.60 -1.78
CA VAL A 168 11.73 1.76 -2.05
C VAL A 168 11.68 0.66 -0.97
N LYS A 169 10.99 0.91 0.12
CA LYS A 169 10.79 -0.07 1.19
C LYS A 169 9.65 -1.03 0.86
N LEU A 170 9.48 -2.05 1.69
CA LEU A 170 8.50 -3.13 1.47
C LEU A 170 7.43 -3.13 2.56
N THR A 171 6.18 -3.25 2.14
CA THR A 171 5.10 -3.84 2.94
C THR A 171 5.04 -5.32 2.58
N LEU A 172 5.44 -6.20 3.50
CA LEU A 172 5.29 -7.64 3.31
C LEU A 172 3.90 -8.08 3.76
N ASP A 173 3.07 -8.50 2.81
CA ASP A 173 1.78 -9.11 3.08
C ASP A 173 1.89 -10.63 3.01
N THR A 174 1.74 -11.29 4.15
CA THR A 174 1.90 -12.75 4.24
C THR A 174 0.77 -13.50 3.56
N GLY A 175 -0.42 -12.91 3.52
CA GLY A 175 -1.59 -13.48 2.84
C GLY A 175 -1.44 -13.44 1.32
N HIS A 176 -1.09 -12.28 0.77
CA HIS A 176 -0.83 -12.14 -0.67
C HIS A 176 0.37 -12.98 -1.13
N MET A 177 1.44 -13.06 -0.33
CA MET A 177 2.59 -13.89 -0.65
C MET A 177 2.21 -15.37 -0.70
N LEU A 178 1.46 -15.85 0.30
CA LEU A 178 0.96 -17.23 0.31
C LEU A 178 0.01 -17.51 -0.86
N PHE A 179 -0.89 -16.57 -1.16
CA PHE A 179 -1.78 -16.67 -2.32
C PHE A 179 -0.99 -16.86 -3.63
N ALA A 180 0.10 -16.11 -3.80
CA ALA A 180 1.00 -16.21 -4.94
C ALA A 180 1.98 -17.41 -4.88
N GLN A 181 1.82 -18.31 -3.90
CA GLN A 181 2.66 -19.48 -3.65
C GLN A 181 4.13 -19.14 -3.32
N GLY A 182 4.37 -17.95 -2.78
CA GLY A 182 5.68 -17.49 -2.37
C GLY A 182 5.98 -17.77 -0.89
N ASP A 183 7.24 -17.57 -0.50
CA ASP A 183 7.77 -17.77 0.85
C ASP A 183 8.06 -16.44 1.55
N SER A 184 7.14 -16.02 2.43
CA SER A 184 7.29 -14.79 3.23
C SER A 184 8.52 -14.82 4.13
N LEU A 185 8.92 -15.99 4.65
CA LEU A 185 10.10 -16.11 5.53
C LEU A 185 11.39 -15.92 4.73
N LYS A 186 11.42 -16.35 3.49
CA LYS A 186 12.56 -16.11 2.59
C LYS A 186 12.69 -14.62 2.30
N ILE A 187 11.60 -13.95 1.90
CA ILE A 187 11.61 -12.49 1.68
C ILE A 187 12.06 -11.74 2.94
N LEU A 188 11.54 -12.11 4.10
CA LEU A 188 11.94 -11.50 5.37
C LEU A 188 13.44 -11.66 5.66
N LYS A 189 14.02 -12.83 5.39
CA LYS A 189 15.46 -13.09 5.63
C LYS A 189 16.35 -12.35 4.65
N ASP A 190 15.97 -12.33 3.37
CA ASP A 190 16.81 -11.81 2.30
C ASP A 190 16.75 -10.28 2.20
N PHE A 191 15.61 -9.67 2.63
CA PHE A 191 15.34 -8.24 2.47
C PHE A 191 14.86 -7.55 3.76
N SER A 192 15.26 -8.03 4.95
CA SER A 192 14.82 -7.48 6.24
C SER A 192 15.04 -5.96 6.36
N GLU A 193 16.10 -5.43 5.78
CA GLU A 193 16.44 -4.00 5.83
C GLU A 193 15.53 -3.12 4.94
N ARG A 194 14.81 -3.75 4.01
CA ARG A 194 13.82 -3.08 3.16
C ARG A 194 12.42 -3.11 3.81
N LEU A 195 12.19 -3.99 4.78
CA LEU A 195 10.88 -4.16 5.41
C LEU A 195 10.61 -3.07 6.45
N ILE A 196 9.55 -2.30 6.26
CA ILE A 196 9.10 -1.27 7.21
C ILE A 196 7.64 -1.41 7.61
N HIS A 197 6.86 -2.27 6.93
CA HIS A 197 5.45 -2.52 7.23
C HIS A 197 5.08 -3.97 6.95
N MET A 198 4.06 -4.48 7.63
CA MET A 198 3.59 -5.86 7.43
C MET A 198 2.06 -5.93 7.48
N HIS A 199 1.51 -6.77 6.61
CA HIS A 199 0.14 -7.28 6.69
C HIS A 199 0.17 -8.78 7.02
N CYS A 200 -0.63 -9.20 8.05
CA CYS A 200 -0.72 -10.57 8.53
C CYS A 200 -2.17 -11.06 8.62
#